data_90df5a4476de92c2a3ba57b257e0b76f
#
_entry.id   90df5a4476de92c2a3ba57b257e0b76f
#
_cell.length_a   1.000
_cell.length_b   1.000
_cell.length_c   1.000
_cell.angle_alpha   90.00
_cell.angle_beta   90.00
_cell.angle_gamma   90.00
#
_symmetry.space_group_name_H-M   'P 1'
#
loop_
_entity.id
_entity.type
_entity.pdbx_description
1 polymer ?
#
loop_
_entity_poly.entity_id
_entity_poly.type
_entity_poly.pdbx_seq_one_letter_code
_entity_poly.pdbx_strand_id
1 'polypeptide(L)' 'MTGRVADAGATPLLQQYREIKSRHRDAILFFRMGDFYEMFFDDAEIGARALNITLTSRGDGVPLAGVPVKAASE' A
#
# COMPACT_ATOMS: atom_id res chain seq x y z
N MET A 1 -1.51 16.99 16.72
CA MET A 1 -1.86 16.56 16.35
C MET A 1 -2.19 16.22 16.00
N THR A 2 -2.13 15.84 15.96
CA THR A 2 -2.42 15.33 15.48
C THR A 2 -3.20 15.13 14.90
N GLY A 3 -3.44 15.27 14.33
CA GLY A 3 -4.39 15.01 13.73
C GLY A 3 -4.63 13.95 13.23
N ARG A 4 -4.30 13.36 13.30
CA ARG A 4 -4.42 12.38 12.83
C ARG A 4 -5.39 11.75 12.58
N VAL A 5 -5.65 11.59 12.88
CA VAL A 5 -6.62 11.05 12.92
C VAL A 5 -7.78 11.53 12.34
N ALA A 6 -7.97 12.63 12.39
CA ALA A 6 -9.07 13.21 11.88
C ALA A 6 -9.25 13.05 10.44
N ASP A 7 -8.25 12.84 9.78
CA ASP A 7 -8.26 12.62 8.36
C ASP A 7 -8.54 11.16 8.10
N ALA A 8 -9.63 10.84 7.46
CA ALA A 8 -10.05 9.48 7.25
C ALA A 8 -9.01 8.65 6.50
N GLY A 9 -8.25 9.28 5.64
CA GLY A 9 -7.21 8.56 4.91
C GLY A 9 -5.88 8.58 5.60
N ALA A 10 -5.80 9.23 6.75
CA ALA A 10 -4.53 9.47 7.39
C ALA A 10 -4.30 8.56 8.57
N THR A 11 -4.49 7.27 8.39
CA THR A 11 -4.08 6.33 9.41
C THR A 11 -2.56 6.37 9.52
N PRO A 12 -2.01 5.99 10.67
CA PRO A 12 -0.55 5.96 10.81
C PRO A 12 0.15 5.19 9.70
N LEU A 13 -0.44 4.08 9.27
CA LEU A 13 0.11 3.29 8.18
C LEU A 13 0.19 4.09 6.89
N LEU A 14 -0.90 4.76 6.53
CA LEU A 14 -0.93 5.49 5.27
C LEU A 14 -0.07 6.73 5.33
N GLN A 15 0.03 7.37 6.49
CA GLN A 15 0.95 8.48 6.65
C GLN A 15 2.38 8.03 6.46
N GLN A 16 2.73 6.89 7.03
CA GLN A 16 4.06 6.33 6.88
C GLN A 16 4.32 5.98 5.42
N TYR A 17 3.34 5.40 4.74
CA TYR A 17 3.46 5.07 3.33
C TYR A 17 3.78 6.32 2.52
N ARG A 18 2.99 7.38 2.71
CA ARG A 18 3.17 8.60 1.94
C ARG A 18 4.52 9.23 2.18
N GLU A 19 4.99 9.18 3.42
CA GLU A 19 6.27 9.76 3.77
C GLU A 19 7.41 9.01 3.09
N ILE A 20 7.36 7.69 3.12
CA ILE A 20 8.39 6.89 2.47
C ILE A 20 8.30 7.04 0.96
N LYS A 21 7.08 7.00 0.42
CA LYS A 21 6.88 7.11 -1.02
C LYS A 21 7.39 8.43 -1.57
N SER A 22 7.29 9.49 -0.79
CA SER A 22 7.76 10.80 -1.24
C SER A 22 9.27 10.81 -1.51
N ARG A 23 9.99 9.87 -0.93
CA ARG A 23 11.44 9.74 -1.12
C ARG A 23 11.80 8.70 -2.18
N HIS A 24 10.81 7.93 -2.65
CA HIS A 24 11.04 6.84 -3.60
C HIS A 24 9.93 6.79 -4.63
N ARG A 25 9.71 7.91 -5.31
CA ARG A 25 8.56 8.07 -6.18
C ARG A 25 8.58 7.15 -7.39
N ASP A 26 9.75 6.72 -7.80
CA ASP A 26 9.92 5.89 -8.98
C ASP A 26 9.91 4.41 -8.66
N ALA A 27 9.65 4.05 -7.42
CA ALA A 27 9.66 2.65 -6.98
C ALA A 27 8.27 2.22 -6.53
N ILE A 28 7.96 0.96 -6.72
CA ILE A 28 6.76 0.36 -6.14
C ILE A 28 7.07 0.05 -4.69
N LEU A 29 6.28 0.60 -3.79
CA LEU A 29 6.53 0.44 -2.37
C LEU A 29 5.70 -0.71 -1.82
N PHE A 30 6.38 -1.69 -1.24
CA PHE A 30 5.74 -2.83 -0.59
C PHE A 30 5.85 -2.69 0.91
N PHE A 31 4.72 -2.82 1.60
CA PHE A 31 4.71 -2.83 3.06
C PHE A 31 4.50 -4.24 3.56
N ARG A 32 5.40 -4.71 4.42
CA ARG A 32 5.22 -6.01 5.06
C ARG A 32 4.15 -5.90 6.13
N MET A 33 3.08 -6.64 5.97
CA MET A 33 1.98 -6.64 6.94
C MET A 33 1.62 -8.08 7.23
N GLY A 34 2.12 -8.58 8.35
CA GLY A 34 1.94 -9.98 8.68
C GLY A 34 2.57 -10.86 7.63
N ASP A 35 1.76 -11.69 6.99
CA ASP A 35 2.24 -12.63 5.99
C ASP A 35 2.11 -12.10 4.56
N PHE A 36 1.84 -10.80 4.42
CA PHE A 36 1.63 -10.21 3.10
C PHE A 36 2.55 -9.02 2.90
N TYR A 37 2.89 -8.78 1.63
CA TYR A 37 3.40 -7.50 1.17
C TYR A 37 2.24 -6.76 0.53
N GLU A 38 1.97 -5.53 0.95
CA GLU A 38 0.84 -4.78 0.46
C GLU A 38 1.27 -3.49 -0.21
N MET A 39 0.53 -3.14 -1.26
CA MET A 39 0.73 -1.92 -2.02
C MET A 39 -0.52 -1.07 -1.89
N PHE A 40 -0.33 0.24 -1.97
CA PHE A 40 -1.43 1.19 -1.80
C PHE A 40 -1.43 2.22 -2.94
N PHE A 41 -2.57 2.85 -3.16
CA PHE A 41 -2.72 3.96 -4.09
C PHE A 41 -2.27 3.55 -5.51
N ASP A 42 -1.52 4.41 -6.17
CA ASP A 42 -1.08 4.13 -7.53
C ASP A 42 -0.20 2.89 -7.62
N ASP A 43 0.59 2.63 -6.59
CA ASP A 43 1.42 1.42 -6.55
C ASP A 43 0.55 0.17 -6.60
N ALA A 44 -0.60 0.21 -5.92
CA ALA A 44 -1.51 -0.93 -5.94
C ALA A 44 -2.07 -1.15 -7.34
N GLU A 45 -2.42 -0.08 -8.03
CA GLU A 45 -2.96 -0.19 -9.37
C GLU A 45 -1.93 -0.70 -10.36
N ILE A 46 -0.73 -0.14 -10.30
CA ILE A 46 0.36 -0.54 -11.17
C ILE A 46 0.78 -1.98 -10.87
N GLY A 47 0.96 -2.27 -9.58
CA GLY A 47 1.41 -3.59 -9.16
C GLY A 47 0.41 -4.68 -9.46
N ALA A 48 -0.88 -4.38 -9.27
CA ALA A 48 -1.91 -5.38 -9.56
C ALA A 48 -1.89 -5.77 -11.02
N ARG A 49 -1.70 -4.78 -11.90
CA ARG A 49 -1.64 -5.04 -13.33
C ARG A 49 -0.37 -5.79 -13.69
N ALA A 50 0.77 -5.35 -13.16
CA ALA A 50 2.06 -5.96 -13.49
C ALA A 50 2.16 -7.38 -12.98
N LEU A 51 1.61 -7.67 -11.82
CA LEU A 51 1.69 -8.98 -11.20
C LEU A 51 0.47 -9.85 -11.46
N ASN A 52 -0.52 -9.29 -12.15
CA ASN A 52 -1.77 -9.99 -12.46
C ASN A 52 -2.46 -10.49 -11.18
N ILE A 53 -2.54 -9.61 -10.20
CA ILE A 53 -3.24 -9.90 -8.95
C ILE A 53 -4.42 -8.97 -8.80
N THR A 54 -5.32 -9.33 -7.90
CA THR A 54 -6.56 -8.61 -7.73
C THR A 54 -6.32 -7.25 -7.08
N LEU A 55 -6.85 -6.21 -7.71
CA LEU A 55 -6.91 -4.90 -7.10
C LEU A 55 -8.21 -4.80 -6.31
N THR A 56 -8.11 -4.36 -5.07
CA THR A 56 -9.28 -4.17 -4.23
C THR A 56 -9.16 -2.79 -3.58
N SER A 57 -10.03 -2.50 -2.64
CA SER A 57 -9.93 -1.25 -1.92
C SER A 57 -10.23 -1.49 -0.46
N ARG A 58 -9.59 -0.68 0.37
CA ARG A 58 -9.88 -0.67 1.80
C ARG A 58 -11.24 -0.05 2.02
N GLY A 59 -11.74 -0.19 3.24
CA GLY A 59 -13.03 0.38 3.59
C GLY A 59 -13.10 1.89 3.41
N ASP A 60 -11.95 2.56 3.38
CA ASP A 60 -11.86 3.99 3.14
C ASP A 60 -11.67 4.35 1.67
N GLY A 61 -11.77 3.37 0.78
CA GLY A 61 -11.66 3.62 -0.65
C GLY A 61 -10.25 3.66 -1.19
N VAL A 62 -9.25 3.44 -0.36
CA VAL A 62 -7.85 3.46 -0.82
C VAL A 62 -7.56 2.18 -1.61
N PRO A 63 -7.04 2.30 -2.83
CA PRO A 63 -6.67 1.11 -3.61
C PRO A 63 -5.65 0.26 -2.88
N LEU A 64 -5.82 -1.04 -2.97
CA LEU A 64 -5.02 -1.99 -2.22
C LEU A 64 -4.78 -3.24 -3.05
N ALA A 65 -3.55 -3.73 -3.06
CA ALA A 65 -3.21 -5.01 -3.65
C ALA A 65 -2.10 -5.63 -2.82
N GLY A 66 -2.13 -6.95 -2.68
CA GLY A 66 -1.14 -7.60 -1.85
C GLY A 66 -0.78 -8.97 -2.36
N VAL A 67 0.40 -9.41 -1.98
CA VAL A 67 0.87 -10.75 -2.29
C VAL A 67 1.39 -11.40 -1.01
N PRO A 68 1.18 -12.71 -0.86
CA PRO A 68 1.78 -13.40 0.28
C PRO A 68 3.30 -13.29 0.22
N VAL A 69 3.91 -13.12 1.37
CA VAL A 69 5.37 -13.03 1.45
C VAL A 69 6.02 -14.26 0.81
N LYS A 70 5.45 -15.41 1.06
CA LYS A 70 6.00 -16.65 0.51
C LYS A 70 5.97 -16.65 -1.02
N ALA A 71 4.88 -16.17 -1.61
CA ALA A 71 4.79 -16.10 -3.06
C ALA A 71 5.77 -15.10 -3.64
N ALA A 72 5.99 -13.99 -2.94
CA ALA A 72 6.88 -12.94 -3.42
C ALA A 72 8.34 -13.39 -3.42
N SER A 73 8.69 -14.32 -2.55
CA SER A 73 10.08 -14.78 -2.48
C SER A 73 10.38 -15.90 -3.45
N GLU A 74 9.38 -16.38 -4.16
CA GLU A 74 9.56 -17.38 -5.20
C GLU A 74 9.69 -16.72 -6.55
#